data_7d19ae92110a6cb8ec03f527fd630a50
#
_entry.id   7d19ae92110a6cb8ec03f527fd630a50
#
_cell.length_a   1.000
_cell.length_b   1.000
_cell.length_c   1.000
_cell.angle_alpha   90.00
_cell.angle_beta   90.00
_cell.angle_gamma   90.00
#
_symmetry.space_group_name_H-M   'P 1'
#
loop_
_entity.id
_entity.type
_entity.pdbx_description
1 polymer ?
#
loop_
_entity_poly.entity_id
_entity_poly.type
_entity_poly.pdbx_seq_one_letter_code
_entity_poly.pdbx_strand_id
1 'polypeptide(L)'
;MVYTCWFAPGLINTTSSTEAAKHPFYIAVTEINLNTSDKTLEVSCKMFADDLEQIIEKNNHTQLDISADKDKSKFDSYIPAYVKSHLNLSVDGKAIDFSYIGFEKEKESAYCYFQAENISSVKKIDINNSILHDFTSDQINIIHVIVNGKRQSTKLDYPNTTANFSF
;
A
#
# COMPACT_ATOMS: atom_id res chain seq x y z
N MET A 1 72.80 6.22 2.47
CA MET A 1 71.58 5.93 3.22
C MET A 1 70.41 6.23 2.32
N VAL A 2 69.79 5.18 1.80
CA VAL A 2 68.62 5.32 0.88
C VAL A 2 67.40 4.92 1.64
N TYR A 3 66.48 5.87 1.85
CA TYR A 3 65.16 5.59 2.47
C TYR A 3 64.17 5.17 1.39
N THR A 4 63.77 3.93 1.40
CA THR A 4 62.66 3.39 0.60
C THR A 4 61.35 3.64 1.32
N CYS A 5 60.54 4.59 0.81
CA CYS A 5 59.14 4.76 1.22
C CYS A 5 58.28 3.65 0.62
N TRP A 6 57.68 2.83 1.48
CA TRP A 6 56.68 1.83 1.12
C TRP A 6 55.29 2.48 1.13
N PHE A 7 54.72 2.67 -0.04
CA PHE A 7 53.29 3.07 -0.20
C PHE A 7 52.42 1.83 -0.10
N ALA A 8 51.60 1.75 0.93
CA ALA A 8 50.54 0.75 1.02
C ALA A 8 49.33 1.27 0.22
N PRO A 9 48.72 0.47 -0.71
CA PRO A 9 47.49 0.86 -1.37
C PRO A 9 46.32 0.69 -0.39
N GLY A 10 45.68 1.83 -0.03
CA GLY A 10 44.45 1.83 0.71
C GLY A 10 43.32 1.22 -0.13
N LEU A 11 42.69 0.15 0.38
CA LEU A 11 41.48 -0.43 -0.15
C LEU A 11 40.32 0.57 0.07
N ILE A 12 39.92 1.24 -1.00
CA ILE A 12 38.67 2.03 -1.02
C ILE A 12 37.53 1.03 -1.15
N ASN A 13 36.87 0.70 -0.04
CA ASN A 13 35.56 0.03 -0.07
C ASN A 13 34.54 1.03 -0.56
N THR A 14 34.22 1.01 -1.85
CA THR A 14 33.04 1.64 -2.39
C THR A 14 31.83 0.75 -2.05
N THR A 15 31.13 1.07 -0.99
CA THR A 15 29.76 0.59 -0.77
C THR A 15 28.87 1.24 -1.82
N SER A 16 28.56 0.52 -2.89
CA SER A 16 27.51 0.88 -3.83
C SER A 16 26.17 0.72 -3.10
N SER A 17 25.64 1.80 -2.56
CA SER A 17 24.20 1.87 -2.29
C SER A 17 23.52 1.86 -3.65
N THR A 18 22.90 0.76 -4.04
CA THR A 18 21.93 0.73 -5.11
C THR A 18 20.74 1.58 -4.63
N GLU A 19 20.71 2.87 -5.02
CA GLU A 19 19.45 3.62 -4.99
C GLU A 19 18.47 2.83 -5.87
N ALA A 20 17.39 2.33 -5.27
CA ALA A 20 16.29 1.78 -6.01
C ALA A 20 15.82 2.83 -7.02
N ALA A 21 15.68 2.44 -8.28
CA ALA A 21 15.28 3.35 -9.35
C ALA A 21 13.90 3.91 -8.99
N LYS A 22 13.87 5.20 -8.62
CA LYS A 22 12.66 5.89 -8.21
C LYS A 22 11.72 5.94 -9.41
N HIS A 23 10.56 5.29 -9.34
CA HIS A 23 9.57 5.37 -10.39
C HIS A 23 9.00 6.80 -10.50
N PRO A 24 8.59 7.23 -11.72
CA PRO A 24 8.25 8.64 -11.99
C PRO A 24 6.91 9.08 -11.37
N PHE A 25 6.10 8.15 -10.84
CA PHE A 25 4.76 8.40 -10.31
C PHE A 25 4.54 7.64 -9.03
N TYR A 26 3.88 8.27 -8.05
CA TYR A 26 3.44 7.66 -6.80
C TYR A 26 1.93 7.46 -6.87
N ILE A 27 1.50 6.26 -7.23
CA ILE A 27 0.10 5.95 -7.45
C ILE A 27 -0.27 4.68 -6.67
N ALA A 28 -1.32 4.77 -5.87
CA ALA A 28 -2.01 3.61 -5.31
C ALA A 28 -3.45 3.56 -5.83
N VAL A 29 -3.97 2.36 -5.99
CA VAL A 29 -5.34 2.10 -6.45
C VAL A 29 -6.06 1.29 -5.39
N THR A 30 -7.15 1.82 -4.86
CA THR A 30 -8.06 1.08 -3.97
C THR A 30 -9.31 0.73 -4.75
N GLU A 31 -9.61 -0.55 -4.90
CA GLU A 31 -10.86 -1.03 -5.46
C GLU A 31 -11.72 -1.65 -4.36
N ILE A 32 -12.98 -1.27 -4.33
CA ILE A 32 -13.98 -1.73 -3.39
C ILE A 32 -15.14 -2.32 -4.20
N ASN A 33 -15.41 -3.61 -4.01
CA ASN A 33 -16.42 -4.34 -4.77
C ASN A 33 -17.45 -4.99 -3.84
N LEU A 34 -18.71 -4.72 -4.06
CA LEU A 34 -19.80 -5.41 -3.37
C LEU A 34 -20.07 -6.76 -4.04
N ASN A 35 -19.72 -7.83 -3.37
CA ASN A 35 -20.11 -9.19 -3.73
C ASN A 35 -21.45 -9.53 -3.07
N THR A 36 -22.53 -9.40 -3.84
CA THR A 36 -23.89 -9.61 -3.33
C THR A 36 -24.21 -11.08 -3.04
N SER A 37 -23.53 -12.01 -3.72
CA SER A 37 -23.70 -13.46 -3.50
C SER A 37 -23.22 -13.87 -2.12
N ASP A 38 -22.06 -13.39 -1.73
CA ASP A 38 -21.41 -13.72 -0.45
C ASP A 38 -21.76 -12.70 0.65
N LYS A 39 -22.40 -11.59 0.28
CA LYS A 39 -22.71 -10.44 1.16
C LYS A 39 -21.43 -9.84 1.77
N THR A 40 -20.42 -9.68 0.95
CA THR A 40 -19.13 -9.15 1.37
C THR A 40 -18.78 -7.88 0.61
N LEU A 41 -18.04 -7.01 1.27
CA LEU A 41 -17.37 -5.89 0.63
C LEU A 41 -15.89 -6.25 0.49
N GLU A 42 -15.46 -6.54 -0.71
CA GLU A 42 -14.09 -6.89 -1.04
C GLU A 42 -13.29 -5.63 -1.29
N VAL A 43 -12.13 -5.52 -0.68
CA VAL A 43 -11.23 -4.36 -0.80
C VAL A 43 -9.87 -4.83 -1.25
N SER A 44 -9.37 -4.28 -2.34
CA SER A 44 -7.99 -4.47 -2.78
C SER A 44 -7.26 -3.12 -2.82
N CYS A 45 -6.04 -3.10 -2.27
CA CYS A 45 -5.15 -1.94 -2.33
C CYS A 45 -3.92 -2.35 -3.15
N LYS A 46 -3.78 -1.76 -4.33
CA LYS A 46 -2.62 -1.94 -5.20
C LYS A 46 -1.70 -0.74 -5.09
N MET A 47 -0.41 -0.96 -4.91
CA MET A 47 0.63 0.06 -4.89
C MET A 47 1.95 -0.49 -5.42
N PHE A 48 2.95 0.34 -5.63
CA PHE A 48 4.28 -0.15 -5.95
C PHE A 48 4.84 -0.96 -4.77
N ALA A 49 5.48 -2.08 -5.09
CA ALA A 49 5.97 -3.02 -4.08
C ALA A 49 7.09 -2.42 -3.23
N ASP A 50 7.96 -1.63 -3.86
CA ASP A 50 9.05 -0.91 -3.20
C ASP A 50 8.56 0.23 -2.29
N ASP A 51 7.48 0.94 -2.66
CA ASP A 51 6.86 1.95 -1.79
C ASP A 51 6.26 1.29 -0.54
N LEU A 52 5.55 0.17 -0.71
CA LEU A 52 5.01 -0.59 0.41
C LEU A 52 6.13 -1.12 1.32
N GLU A 53 7.18 -1.69 0.74
CA GLU A 53 8.34 -2.18 1.48
C GLU A 53 8.95 -1.06 2.32
N GLN A 54 9.30 0.07 1.70
CA GLN A 54 9.94 1.19 2.36
C GLN A 54 9.09 1.79 3.48
N ILE A 55 7.79 1.94 3.28
CA ILE A 55 6.91 2.49 4.33
C ILE A 55 6.73 1.53 5.50
N ILE A 56 6.63 0.22 5.24
CA ILE A 56 6.57 -0.80 6.28
C ILE A 56 7.87 -0.85 7.07
N GLU A 57 9.03 -0.82 6.40
CA GLU A 57 10.33 -0.77 7.04
C GLU A 57 10.49 0.46 7.93
N LYS A 58 10.16 1.64 7.40
CA LYS A 58 10.22 2.92 8.11
C LYS A 58 9.39 2.90 9.38
N ASN A 59 8.13 2.43 9.29
CA ASN A 59 7.19 2.46 10.40
C ASN A 59 7.50 1.40 11.47
N ASN A 60 8.21 0.32 11.11
CA ASN A 60 8.53 -0.77 12.03
C ASN A 60 10.02 -0.84 12.40
N HIS A 61 10.85 0.10 11.95
CA HIS A 61 12.30 0.16 12.22
C HIS A 61 13.01 -1.17 11.91
N THR A 62 12.70 -1.77 10.78
CA THR A 62 13.22 -3.09 10.36
C THR A 62 13.62 -3.07 8.90
N GLN A 63 14.44 -4.03 8.49
CA GLN A 63 14.75 -4.27 7.08
C GLN A 63 14.05 -5.53 6.61
N LEU A 64 13.36 -5.45 5.48
CA LEU A 64 12.57 -6.50 4.89
C LEU A 64 12.81 -6.56 3.39
N ASP A 65 12.50 -7.68 2.78
CA ASP A 65 12.46 -7.85 1.33
C ASP A 65 11.10 -8.45 0.96
N ILE A 66 10.25 -7.66 0.31
CA ILE A 66 8.89 -8.06 -0.09
C ILE A 66 8.88 -9.23 -1.07
N SER A 67 10.02 -9.52 -1.70
CA SER A 67 10.20 -10.65 -2.62
C SER A 67 10.70 -11.91 -1.91
N ALA A 68 11.13 -11.80 -0.66
CA ALA A 68 11.74 -12.91 0.08
C ALA A 68 10.69 -13.66 0.92
N ASP A 69 10.53 -14.95 0.67
CA ASP A 69 9.59 -15.81 1.42
C ASP A 69 9.78 -15.74 2.94
N LYS A 70 11.03 -15.58 3.42
CA LYS A 70 11.38 -15.46 4.84
C LYS A 70 10.73 -14.25 5.53
N ASP A 71 10.44 -13.18 4.78
CA ASP A 71 9.89 -11.93 5.32
C ASP A 71 8.37 -11.82 5.12
N LYS A 72 7.76 -12.76 4.35
CA LYS A 72 6.33 -12.76 4.07
C LYS A 72 5.47 -12.68 5.33
N SER A 73 5.77 -13.47 6.34
CA SER A 73 5.00 -13.47 7.60
C SER A 73 5.06 -12.14 8.35
N LYS A 74 6.15 -11.38 8.21
CA LYS A 74 6.27 -10.04 8.79
C LYS A 74 5.40 -9.05 8.04
N PHE A 75 5.42 -9.09 6.69
CA PHE A 75 4.51 -8.28 5.88
C PHE A 75 3.06 -8.60 6.22
N ASP A 76 2.68 -9.88 6.32
CA ASP A 76 1.32 -10.29 6.71
C ASP A 76 0.91 -9.75 8.10
N SER A 77 1.86 -9.46 8.99
CA SER A 77 1.58 -8.86 10.30
C SER A 77 1.51 -7.32 10.28
N TYR A 78 2.30 -6.66 9.43
CA TYR A 78 2.40 -5.20 9.42
C TYR A 78 1.40 -4.53 8.46
N ILE A 79 1.13 -5.13 7.30
CA ILE A 79 0.21 -4.58 6.30
C ILE A 79 -1.19 -4.28 6.88
N PRO A 80 -1.82 -5.17 7.68
CA PRO A 80 -3.14 -4.89 8.24
C PRO A 80 -3.18 -3.65 9.11
N ALA A 81 -2.20 -3.47 9.97
CA ALA A 81 -2.10 -2.30 10.84
C ALA A 81 -1.90 -1.02 10.03
N TYR A 82 -1.01 -1.06 9.03
CA TYR A 82 -0.74 0.06 8.15
C TYR A 82 -1.99 0.46 7.36
N VAL A 83 -2.61 -0.46 6.66
CA VAL A 83 -3.78 -0.15 5.82
C VAL A 83 -4.95 0.33 6.67
N LYS A 84 -5.25 -0.31 7.81
CA LYS A 84 -6.35 0.11 8.71
C LYS A 84 -6.13 1.49 9.33
N SER A 85 -4.90 1.94 9.48
CA SER A 85 -4.61 3.30 9.96
C SER A 85 -4.79 4.37 8.87
N HIS A 86 -4.76 4.01 7.59
CA HIS A 86 -4.81 4.92 6.45
C HIS A 86 -6.06 4.80 5.58
N LEU A 87 -6.85 3.73 5.74
CA LEU A 87 -8.09 3.50 5.00
C LEU A 87 -9.25 3.28 5.97
N ASN A 88 -10.24 4.16 5.91
CA ASN A 88 -11.46 4.04 6.68
C ASN A 88 -12.66 4.06 5.75
N LEU A 89 -13.62 3.17 5.97
CA LEU A 89 -14.81 3.00 5.16
C LEU A 89 -16.07 3.18 6.01
N SER A 90 -17.08 3.81 5.44
CA SER A 90 -18.42 3.87 6.01
C SER A 90 -19.45 3.56 4.93
N VAL A 91 -20.33 2.62 5.21
CA VAL A 91 -21.44 2.23 4.32
C VAL A 91 -22.75 2.64 4.95
N ASP A 92 -23.55 3.44 4.21
CA ASP A 92 -24.84 3.96 4.64
C ASP A 92 -24.80 4.63 6.05
N GLY A 93 -23.69 5.35 6.30
CA GLY A 93 -23.43 6.08 7.56
C GLY A 93 -22.90 5.22 8.71
N LYS A 94 -22.61 3.94 8.49
CA LYS A 94 -22.03 3.04 9.51
C LYS A 94 -20.59 2.75 9.16
N ALA A 95 -19.68 2.95 10.11
CA ALA A 95 -18.28 2.56 9.96
C ALA A 95 -18.17 1.04 9.74
N ILE A 96 -17.32 0.65 8.81
CA ILE A 96 -17.08 -0.74 8.43
C ILE A 96 -15.68 -1.14 8.88
N ASP A 97 -15.59 -2.18 9.70
CA ASP A 97 -14.34 -2.89 9.93
C ASP A 97 -14.16 -3.98 8.87
N PHE A 98 -12.95 -4.15 8.39
CA PHE A 98 -12.60 -5.15 7.39
C PHE A 98 -11.38 -5.95 7.84
N SER A 99 -11.42 -7.25 7.54
CA SER A 99 -10.38 -8.21 7.90
C SER A 99 -9.37 -8.36 6.77
N TYR A 100 -8.11 -8.54 7.15
CA TYR A 100 -7.04 -8.82 6.21
C TYR A 100 -7.14 -10.27 5.71
N ILE A 101 -6.97 -10.45 4.39
CA ILE A 101 -7.00 -11.75 3.72
C ILE A 101 -5.59 -12.21 3.35
N GLY A 102 -4.75 -11.30 2.89
CA GLY A 102 -3.41 -11.58 2.46
C GLY A 102 -2.86 -10.51 1.54
N PHE A 103 -1.61 -10.70 1.10
CA PHE A 103 -1.04 -9.90 0.02
C PHE A 103 -0.32 -10.77 -0.98
N GLU A 104 -0.16 -10.25 -2.18
CA GLU A 104 0.69 -10.83 -3.21
C GLU A 104 1.52 -9.75 -3.91
N LYS A 105 2.70 -10.14 -4.36
CA LYS A 105 3.55 -9.30 -5.22
C LYS A 105 3.48 -9.82 -6.65
N GLU A 106 3.08 -8.96 -7.56
CA GLU A 106 3.09 -9.24 -8.99
C GLU A 106 3.94 -8.19 -9.70
N LYS A 107 5.11 -8.61 -10.22
CA LYS A 107 6.10 -7.72 -10.86
C LYS A 107 6.50 -6.58 -9.92
N GLU A 108 6.19 -5.34 -10.26
CA GLU A 108 6.50 -4.13 -9.49
C GLU A 108 5.37 -3.71 -8.55
N SER A 109 4.25 -4.44 -8.53
CA SER A 109 3.07 -4.12 -7.73
C SER A 109 2.89 -5.07 -6.56
N ALA A 110 2.43 -4.54 -5.44
CA ALA A 110 1.87 -5.29 -4.33
C ALA A 110 0.36 -5.08 -4.29
N TYR A 111 -0.36 -6.16 -4.06
CA TYR A 111 -1.82 -6.20 -3.89
C TYR A 111 -2.13 -6.67 -2.48
N CYS A 112 -2.82 -5.84 -1.70
CA CYS A 112 -3.23 -6.18 -0.34
C CYS A 112 -4.75 -6.35 -0.33
N TYR A 113 -5.23 -7.50 0.14
CA TYR A 113 -6.63 -7.89 0.10
C TYR A 113 -7.27 -7.88 1.47
N PHE A 114 -8.46 -7.31 1.53
CA PHE A 114 -9.28 -7.22 2.73
C PHE A 114 -10.74 -7.52 2.39
N GLN A 115 -11.53 -7.87 3.42
CA GLN A 115 -12.94 -8.17 3.27
C GLN A 115 -13.73 -7.74 4.51
N ALA A 116 -14.87 -7.12 4.27
CA ALA A 116 -15.89 -6.91 5.30
C ALA A 116 -17.09 -7.82 5.03
N GLU A 117 -17.62 -8.43 6.07
CA GLU A 117 -18.73 -9.38 5.99
C GLU A 117 -20.08 -8.72 6.32
N ASN A 118 -21.16 -9.42 5.96
CA ASN A 118 -22.55 -9.03 6.26
C ASN A 118 -22.98 -7.71 5.60
N ILE A 119 -22.44 -7.40 4.43
CA ILE A 119 -22.80 -6.24 3.62
C ILE A 119 -23.64 -6.73 2.43
N SER A 120 -24.96 -6.61 2.53
CA SER A 120 -25.87 -7.08 1.48
C SER A 120 -26.24 -6.00 0.46
N SER A 121 -26.06 -4.73 0.79
CA SER A 121 -26.34 -3.60 -0.11
C SER A 121 -25.53 -2.38 0.27
N VAL A 122 -25.28 -1.52 -0.70
CA VAL A 122 -24.59 -0.23 -0.53
C VAL A 122 -25.40 0.81 -1.30
N LYS A 123 -25.91 1.84 -0.62
CA LYS A 123 -26.52 3.02 -1.24
C LYS A 123 -25.51 4.17 -1.29
N LYS A 124 -24.74 4.32 -0.23
CA LYS A 124 -23.71 5.33 -0.11
C LYS A 124 -22.46 4.71 0.54
N ILE A 125 -21.29 5.07 0.04
CA ILE A 125 -20.03 4.75 0.68
C ILE A 125 -19.19 6.01 0.84
N ASP A 126 -18.73 6.26 2.04
CA ASP A 126 -17.80 7.32 2.38
C ASP A 126 -16.44 6.68 2.69
N ILE A 127 -15.38 7.23 2.12
CA ILE A 127 -14.03 6.69 2.15
C ILE A 127 -13.08 7.78 2.62
N ASN A 128 -12.22 7.45 3.59
CA ASN A 128 -11.04 8.23 3.91
C ASN A 128 -9.82 7.37 3.57
N ASN A 129 -8.99 7.82 2.63
CA ASN A 129 -7.83 7.10 2.14
C ASN A 129 -6.60 8.01 2.13
N SER A 130 -5.67 7.76 3.01
CA SER A 130 -4.38 8.43 3.12
C SER A 130 -3.20 7.46 2.90
N ILE A 131 -3.42 6.33 2.24
CA ILE A 131 -2.36 5.35 1.93
C ILE A 131 -1.20 6.06 1.24
N LEU A 132 0.03 5.86 1.74
CA LEU A 132 1.28 6.44 1.28
C LEU A 132 1.38 7.99 1.38
N HIS A 133 0.44 8.67 2.06
CA HIS A 133 0.58 10.11 2.34
C HIS A 133 1.72 10.41 3.34
N ASP A 134 2.07 9.45 4.18
CA ASP A 134 3.21 9.50 5.11
C ASP A 134 4.54 9.12 4.44
N PHE A 135 4.47 8.65 3.20
CA PHE A 135 5.63 8.34 2.36
C PHE A 135 6.04 9.52 1.48
N THR A 136 5.09 10.13 0.75
CA THR A 136 5.38 11.26 -0.15
C THR A 136 4.17 12.18 -0.34
N SER A 137 4.44 13.49 -0.53
CA SER A 137 3.42 14.48 -0.91
C SER A 137 3.02 14.43 -2.40
N ASP A 138 3.71 13.64 -3.21
CA ASP A 138 3.38 13.46 -4.63
C ASP A 138 2.38 12.29 -4.84
N GLN A 139 1.86 11.70 -3.73
CA GLN A 139 0.96 10.56 -3.77
C GLN A 139 -0.38 10.89 -4.43
N ILE A 140 -0.79 9.99 -5.30
CA ILE A 140 -2.11 9.95 -5.95
C ILE A 140 -2.81 8.66 -5.55
N ASN A 141 -4.00 8.77 -4.95
CA ASN A 141 -4.85 7.63 -4.63
C ASN A 141 -6.04 7.57 -5.58
N ILE A 142 -6.11 6.55 -6.41
CA ILE A 142 -7.25 6.27 -7.28
C ILE A 142 -8.19 5.33 -6.54
N ILE A 143 -9.47 5.67 -6.50
CA ILE A 143 -10.49 4.86 -5.83
C ILE A 143 -11.52 4.41 -6.86
N HIS A 144 -11.79 3.11 -6.87
CA HIS A 144 -12.86 2.49 -7.63
C HIS A 144 -13.85 1.85 -6.68
N VAL A 145 -15.14 2.10 -6.88
CA VAL A 145 -16.20 1.43 -6.13
C VAL A 145 -17.15 0.77 -7.12
N ILE A 146 -17.43 -0.51 -6.92
CA ILE A 146 -18.28 -1.32 -7.78
C ILE A 146 -19.43 -1.85 -6.93
N VAL A 147 -20.66 -1.46 -7.29
CA VAL A 147 -21.88 -1.91 -6.63
C VAL A 147 -22.87 -2.36 -7.72
N ASN A 148 -23.33 -3.60 -7.64
CA ASN A 148 -24.26 -4.19 -8.61
C ASN A 148 -23.77 -4.05 -10.07
N GLY A 149 -22.46 -4.21 -10.30
CA GLY A 149 -21.81 -4.07 -11.61
C GLY A 149 -21.61 -2.63 -12.09
N LYS A 150 -22.12 -1.63 -11.37
CA LYS A 150 -21.88 -0.22 -11.68
C LYS A 150 -20.61 0.25 -11.00
N ARG A 151 -19.63 0.68 -11.81
CA ARG A 151 -18.35 1.23 -11.34
C ARG A 151 -18.41 2.75 -11.31
N GLN A 152 -17.98 3.32 -10.20
CA GLN A 152 -17.67 4.74 -10.06
C GLN A 152 -16.20 4.89 -9.63
N SER A 153 -15.59 6.01 -9.98
CA SER A 153 -14.16 6.23 -9.72
C SER A 153 -13.87 7.68 -9.41
N THR A 154 -12.86 7.90 -8.60
CA THR A 154 -12.31 9.23 -8.34
C THR A 154 -10.80 9.16 -8.13
N LYS A 155 -10.17 10.32 -8.19
CA LYS A 155 -8.74 10.51 -7.92
C LYS A 155 -8.61 11.48 -6.74
N LEU A 156 -7.75 11.16 -5.79
CA LEU A 156 -7.37 12.00 -4.68
C LEU A 156 -5.89 12.32 -4.79
N ASP A 157 -5.57 13.57 -5.04
CA ASP A 157 -4.20 14.07 -4.97
C ASP A 157 -3.91 14.54 -3.54
N TYR A 158 -2.71 14.25 -3.02
CA TYR A 158 -2.29 14.78 -1.72
C TYR A 158 -2.58 16.29 -1.62
N PRO A 159 -3.08 16.83 -0.51
CA PRO A 159 -3.38 16.16 0.77
C PRO A 159 -4.84 15.66 0.91
N ASN A 160 -5.62 15.59 -0.17
CA ASN A 160 -7.02 15.17 -0.11
C ASN A 160 -7.13 13.68 0.19
N THR A 161 -7.99 13.32 1.15
CA THR A 161 -8.17 11.93 1.58
C THR A 161 -9.59 11.41 1.45
N THR A 162 -10.58 12.28 1.19
CA THR A 162 -11.98 11.91 1.28
C THR A 162 -12.64 11.75 -0.08
N ALA A 163 -13.39 10.67 -0.24
CA ALA A 163 -14.24 10.42 -1.38
C ALA A 163 -15.61 9.89 -0.92
N ASN A 164 -16.66 10.16 -1.70
CA ASN A 164 -17.98 9.62 -1.46
C ASN A 164 -18.63 9.21 -2.77
N PHE A 165 -19.41 8.12 -2.73
CA PHE A 165 -20.09 7.56 -3.87
C PHE A 165 -21.55 7.21 -3.49
N SER A 166 -22.46 7.36 -4.42
CA SER A 166 -23.88 7.00 -4.25
C SER A 166 -24.36 6.12 -5.41
N PHE A 167 -25.15 5.09 -5.11
CA PHE A 167 -25.59 4.05 -6.04
C PHE A 167 -27.10 3.88 -6.07
#